data_9e08fefeb68bf13b98d9712b01b74409
#
_entry.id   9e08fefeb68bf13b98d9712b01b74409
#
_cell.length_a   1.000
_cell.length_b   1.000
_cell.length_c   1.000
_cell.angle_alpha   90.00
_cell.angle_beta   90.00
_cell.angle_gamma   90.00
#
_symmetry.space_group_name_H-M   'P 1'
#
loop_
_entity.id
_entity.type
_entity.pdbx_description
1 polymer ?
#
loop_
_entity_poly.entity_id
_entity_poly.type
_entity_poly.pdbx_seq_one_letter_code
_entity_poly.pdbx_strand_id
1 'polypeptide(L)'
;MKTKQKKMIKKLLAGVMAAAMLVAGLPVLQVSAQTVSPAKPIVIVLDPGHGGYDGGAMHKWNGKTYREKDVNLAIAKACKKKLETYMGVKVYMTRSSDYFVSLNGRVAYAKKNGADLFVALHNNASTRTNVKGACVYYPNAHYNARIGAKGKAVAQSIQNRLVALGLKNNGVLIRNSESKTKYPDKSLADYYNVIKNSKTSGFAGLIV
;
A
#
# COMPACT_ATOMS: atom_id res chain seq x y z
N MET A 1 7.90 -26.56 -14.10
CA MET A 1 7.01 -25.40 -14.29
C MET A 1 6.19 -25.04 -13.06
N LYS A 2 5.47 -25.96 -12.41
CA LYS A 2 4.69 -25.71 -11.16
C LYS A 2 5.51 -25.12 -10.00
N THR A 3 6.81 -25.42 -9.92
CA THR A 3 7.72 -24.97 -8.84
C THR A 3 8.11 -23.50 -8.95
N LYS A 4 8.35 -22.98 -10.17
CA LYS A 4 8.68 -21.55 -10.40
C LYS A 4 7.46 -20.64 -10.12
N GLN A 5 6.27 -21.09 -10.50
CA GLN A 5 5.03 -20.38 -10.27
C GLN A 5 4.67 -20.30 -8.77
N LYS A 6 4.83 -21.42 -8.04
CA LYS A 6 4.68 -21.44 -6.57
C LYS A 6 5.72 -20.55 -5.88
N LYS A 7 6.93 -20.45 -6.43
CA LYS A 7 8.00 -19.58 -5.91
C LYS A 7 7.72 -18.10 -6.17
N MET A 8 7.12 -17.76 -7.31
CA MET A 8 6.75 -16.38 -7.66
C MET A 8 5.53 -15.92 -6.84
N ILE A 9 4.50 -16.73 -6.69
CA ILE A 9 3.34 -16.45 -5.83
C ILE A 9 3.76 -16.37 -4.37
N LYS A 10 4.67 -17.28 -3.91
CA LYS A 10 5.24 -17.18 -2.56
C LYS A 10 6.07 -15.92 -2.36
N LYS A 11 6.81 -15.45 -3.37
CA LYS A 11 7.57 -14.18 -3.29
C LYS A 11 6.66 -12.95 -3.30
N LEU A 12 5.55 -12.97 -4.07
CA LEU A 12 4.52 -11.94 -4.01
C LEU A 12 3.80 -11.94 -2.64
N LEU A 13 3.36 -13.12 -2.17
CA LEU A 13 2.73 -13.28 -0.86
C LEU A 13 3.67 -12.92 0.29
N ALA A 14 4.97 -13.21 0.14
CA ALA A 14 5.98 -12.82 1.11
C ALA A 14 6.27 -11.31 1.09
N GLY A 15 6.18 -10.64 -0.08
CA GLY A 15 6.25 -9.18 -0.18
C GLY A 15 5.13 -8.48 0.60
N VAL A 16 3.94 -9.06 0.57
CA VAL A 16 2.78 -8.59 1.34
C VAL A 16 2.90 -8.87 2.83
N MET A 17 3.53 -10.01 3.21
CA MET A 17 3.85 -10.26 4.62
C MET A 17 4.84 -9.22 5.17
N ALA A 18 5.72 -8.67 4.32
CA ALA A 18 6.61 -7.59 4.70
C ALA A 18 5.87 -6.26 4.96
N ALA A 19 4.83 -5.95 4.18
CA ALA A 19 3.96 -4.82 4.46
C ALA A 19 3.22 -4.97 5.80
N ALA A 20 2.88 -6.21 6.19
CA ALA A 20 2.26 -6.52 7.47
C ALA A 20 3.20 -6.34 8.68
N MET A 21 4.52 -6.49 8.49
CA MET A 21 5.51 -6.28 9.56
C MET A 21 5.83 -4.80 9.82
N LEU A 22 5.24 -3.88 9.11
CA LEU A 22 5.41 -2.43 9.30
C LEU A 22 4.95 -1.92 10.67
N VAL A 23 4.05 -2.63 11.31
CA VAL A 23 3.65 -2.30 12.69
C VAL A 23 4.74 -2.67 13.69
N ALA A 24 5.64 -3.61 13.33
CA ALA A 24 6.74 -4.06 14.16
C ALA A 24 8.05 -3.25 14.00
N GLY A 25 8.07 -2.25 13.10
CA GLY A 25 9.25 -1.38 12.86
C GLY A 25 9.41 -0.22 13.84
N LEU A 26 8.63 -0.18 14.89
CA LEU A 26 8.99 0.58 16.10
C LEU A 26 10.12 -0.18 16.81
N PRO A 27 11.14 0.53 17.38
CA PRO A 27 12.19 -0.14 18.12
C PRO A 27 11.54 -1.10 19.11
N VAL A 28 11.98 -2.37 19.11
CA VAL A 28 11.61 -3.33 20.14
C VAL A 28 12.31 -2.83 21.40
N LEU A 29 11.71 -1.87 22.07
CA LEU A 29 11.87 -1.74 23.49
C LEU A 29 11.32 -3.04 24.04
N GLN A 30 12.17 -3.85 24.68
CA GLN A 30 11.70 -4.92 25.56
C GLN A 30 10.86 -4.25 26.66
N VAL A 31 9.58 -4.06 26.34
CA VAL A 31 8.61 -3.68 27.35
C VAL A 31 8.28 -4.97 28.07
N SER A 32 8.79 -5.11 29.29
CA SER A 32 8.22 -6.01 30.29
C SER A 32 6.68 -5.88 30.21
N ALA A 33 5.99 -7.01 30.21
CA ALA A 33 4.55 -7.13 30.03
C ALA A 33 3.76 -6.32 31.05
N GLN A 34 3.70 -5.02 30.87
CA GLN A 34 2.62 -4.22 31.40
C GLN A 34 1.45 -4.33 30.39
N THR A 35 0.34 -4.85 30.85
CA THR A 35 -0.94 -4.89 30.14
C THR A 35 -1.44 -3.47 29.90
N VAL A 36 -0.81 -2.74 28.99
CA VAL A 36 -1.35 -1.49 28.48
C VAL A 36 -2.37 -1.88 27.41
N SER A 37 -3.64 -1.89 27.78
CA SER A 37 -4.72 -1.89 26.79
C SER A 37 -4.47 -0.70 25.86
N PRO A 38 -4.27 -0.89 24.54
CA PRO A 38 -4.05 0.24 23.66
C PRO A 38 -5.34 1.07 23.66
N ALA A 39 -5.26 2.31 24.11
CA ALA A 39 -6.40 3.22 24.26
C ALA A 39 -7.17 3.39 22.94
N LYS A 40 -6.55 3.12 21.78
CA LYS A 40 -7.17 3.13 20.44
C LYS A 40 -6.34 2.26 19.48
N PRO A 41 -6.97 1.32 18.75
CA PRO A 41 -6.25 0.55 17.74
C PRO A 41 -5.78 1.44 16.57
N ILE A 42 -4.62 1.10 16.00
CA ILE A 42 -4.15 1.68 14.73
C ILE A 42 -5.03 1.13 13.62
N VAL A 43 -5.65 2.02 12.86
CA VAL A 43 -6.52 1.67 11.73
C VAL A 43 -5.74 1.74 10.42
N ILE A 44 -5.59 0.61 9.76
CA ILE A 44 -4.98 0.50 8.44
C ILE A 44 -6.07 0.19 7.42
N VAL A 45 -6.11 0.95 6.32
CA VAL A 45 -6.98 0.65 5.19
C VAL A 45 -6.12 0.16 4.03
N LEU A 46 -6.31 -1.09 3.65
CA LEU A 46 -5.71 -1.67 2.45
C LEU A 46 -6.64 -1.41 1.26
N ASP A 47 -6.06 -0.96 0.18
CA ASP A 47 -6.76 -0.68 -1.05
C ASP A 47 -6.24 -1.58 -2.18
N PRO A 48 -6.92 -2.71 -2.47
CA PRO A 48 -6.58 -3.49 -3.66
C PRO A 48 -6.89 -2.68 -4.91
N GLY A 49 -5.87 -2.17 -5.59
CA GLY A 49 -6.04 -1.36 -6.80
C GLY A 49 -6.91 -2.05 -7.85
N HIS A 50 -7.57 -1.24 -8.69
CA HIS A 50 -8.49 -1.70 -9.75
C HIS A 50 -9.73 -2.44 -9.20
N GLY A 51 -10.43 -3.21 -10.05
CA GLY A 51 -11.61 -4.00 -9.68
C GLY A 51 -12.79 -3.83 -10.63
N GLY A 52 -13.68 -4.82 -10.70
CA GLY A 52 -14.81 -4.84 -11.62
C GLY A 52 -14.37 -4.77 -13.08
N TYR A 53 -14.87 -3.78 -13.81
CA TYR A 53 -14.50 -3.54 -15.22
C TYR A 53 -13.07 -3.01 -15.39
N ASP A 54 -12.46 -2.43 -14.37
CA ASP A 54 -11.06 -2.00 -14.39
C ASP A 54 -10.16 -3.19 -14.04
N GLY A 55 -9.57 -3.81 -15.05
CA GLY A 55 -8.68 -4.97 -14.90
C GLY A 55 -7.29 -4.63 -14.40
N GLY A 56 -6.88 -3.35 -14.51
CA GLY A 56 -5.48 -2.96 -14.36
C GLY A 56 -4.61 -3.55 -15.47
N ALA A 57 -3.33 -3.71 -15.21
CA ALA A 57 -2.42 -4.38 -16.12
C ALA A 57 -2.81 -5.86 -16.32
N MET A 58 -2.70 -6.31 -17.57
CA MET A 58 -3.04 -7.69 -17.93
C MET A 58 -1.88 -8.36 -18.68
N HIS A 59 -1.63 -9.61 -18.35
CA HIS A 59 -0.63 -10.42 -19.04
C HIS A 59 -1.16 -11.85 -19.28
N LYS A 60 -1.00 -12.33 -20.51
CA LYS A 60 -1.33 -13.72 -20.87
C LYS A 60 -0.06 -14.57 -20.84
N TRP A 61 -0.08 -15.64 -20.04
CA TRP A 61 1.04 -16.56 -19.92
C TRP A 61 0.53 -18.00 -19.75
N ASN A 62 1.07 -18.92 -20.55
CA ASN A 62 0.65 -20.33 -20.58
C ASN A 62 -0.88 -20.52 -20.70
N GLY A 63 -1.51 -19.77 -21.61
CA GLY A 63 -2.97 -19.85 -21.84
C GLY A 63 -3.84 -19.18 -20.76
N LYS A 64 -3.26 -18.73 -19.64
CA LYS A 64 -3.97 -18.09 -18.54
C LYS A 64 -3.77 -16.58 -18.57
N THR A 65 -4.85 -15.83 -18.41
CA THR A 65 -4.80 -14.37 -18.25
C THR A 65 -4.65 -14.01 -16.78
N TYR A 66 -3.63 -13.21 -16.48
CA TYR A 66 -3.40 -12.61 -15.17
C TYR A 66 -3.82 -11.15 -15.23
N ARG A 67 -4.66 -10.72 -14.31
CA ARG A 67 -5.13 -9.33 -14.18
C ARG A 67 -4.60 -8.75 -12.89
N GLU A 68 -4.13 -7.53 -12.95
CA GLU A 68 -3.61 -6.81 -11.79
C GLU A 68 -4.63 -6.76 -10.64
N LYS A 69 -5.89 -6.48 -10.96
CA LYS A 69 -6.98 -6.44 -9.97
C LYS A 69 -7.09 -7.70 -9.11
N ASP A 70 -6.89 -8.89 -9.72
CA ASP A 70 -7.02 -10.19 -9.04
C ASP A 70 -5.80 -10.42 -8.13
N VAL A 71 -4.61 -10.06 -8.60
CA VAL A 71 -3.37 -10.15 -7.86
C VAL A 71 -3.40 -9.20 -6.66
N ASN A 72 -3.80 -7.95 -6.86
CA ASN A 72 -3.91 -6.94 -5.80
C ASN A 72 -4.89 -7.39 -4.71
N LEU A 73 -6.05 -7.98 -5.10
CA LEU A 73 -7.03 -8.48 -4.14
C LEU A 73 -6.48 -9.64 -3.30
N ALA A 74 -5.79 -10.59 -3.95
CA ALA A 74 -5.17 -11.72 -3.25
C ALA A 74 -4.09 -11.26 -2.27
N ILE A 75 -3.26 -10.30 -2.68
CA ILE A 75 -2.26 -9.67 -1.85
C ILE A 75 -2.89 -8.97 -0.64
N ALA A 76 -3.90 -8.13 -0.86
CA ALA A 76 -4.57 -7.39 0.21
C ALA A 76 -5.21 -8.32 1.25
N LYS A 77 -5.87 -9.39 0.81
CA LYS A 77 -6.45 -10.40 1.72
C LYS A 77 -5.38 -11.08 2.59
N ALA A 78 -4.25 -11.47 2.00
CA ALA A 78 -3.15 -12.08 2.74
C ALA A 78 -2.52 -11.07 3.73
N CYS A 79 -2.36 -9.82 3.32
CA CYS A 79 -1.86 -8.73 4.16
C CYS A 79 -2.79 -8.48 5.34
N LYS A 80 -4.10 -8.34 5.09
CA LYS A 80 -5.11 -8.18 6.15
C LYS A 80 -5.02 -9.31 7.17
N LYS A 81 -5.06 -10.56 6.71
CA LYS A 81 -4.95 -11.75 7.58
C LYS A 81 -3.70 -11.69 8.48
N LYS A 82 -2.56 -11.24 7.95
CA LYS A 82 -1.32 -11.13 8.73
C LYS A 82 -1.36 -9.96 9.69
N LEU A 83 -1.79 -8.79 9.25
CA LEU A 83 -1.84 -7.59 10.10
C LEU A 83 -2.77 -7.78 11.31
N GLU A 84 -3.89 -8.49 11.13
CA GLU A 84 -4.84 -8.76 12.20
C GLU A 84 -4.33 -9.75 13.26
N THR A 85 -3.17 -10.38 13.07
CA THR A 85 -2.50 -11.15 14.14
C THR A 85 -1.79 -10.27 15.18
N TYR A 86 -1.64 -8.98 14.92
CA TYR A 86 -1.00 -8.04 15.86
C TYR A 86 -2.06 -7.35 16.72
N MET A 87 -1.86 -7.38 18.04
CA MET A 87 -2.72 -6.65 18.96
C MET A 87 -2.69 -5.14 18.69
N GLY A 88 -3.82 -4.48 18.82
CA GLY A 88 -3.92 -3.04 18.60
C GLY A 88 -3.92 -2.61 17.13
N VAL A 89 -4.09 -3.54 16.19
CA VAL A 89 -4.23 -3.24 14.76
C VAL A 89 -5.62 -3.63 14.28
N LYS A 90 -6.28 -2.71 13.57
CA LYS A 90 -7.56 -2.95 12.89
C LYS A 90 -7.40 -2.70 11.39
N VAL A 91 -7.82 -3.66 10.58
CA VAL A 91 -7.63 -3.58 9.13
C VAL A 91 -8.94 -3.59 8.39
N TYR A 92 -9.14 -2.58 7.55
CA TYR A 92 -10.23 -2.53 6.57
C TYR A 92 -9.68 -2.70 5.16
N MET A 93 -10.55 -3.07 4.22
CA MET A 93 -10.24 -3.14 2.79
C MET A 93 -11.27 -2.34 2.02
N THR A 94 -10.84 -1.55 1.02
CA THR A 94 -11.76 -0.78 0.16
C THR A 94 -12.67 -1.66 -0.69
N ARG A 95 -12.21 -2.86 -1.03
CA ARG A 95 -12.99 -3.94 -1.63
C ARG A 95 -12.51 -5.30 -1.14
N SER A 96 -13.44 -6.22 -0.95
CA SER A 96 -13.18 -7.60 -0.51
C SER A 96 -13.47 -8.66 -1.59
N SER A 97 -14.06 -8.22 -2.71
CA SER A 97 -14.36 -9.02 -3.90
C SER A 97 -14.07 -8.23 -5.18
N ASP A 98 -14.43 -8.78 -6.33
CA ASP A 98 -14.19 -8.14 -7.63
C ASP A 98 -15.31 -7.16 -7.97
N TYR A 99 -15.20 -5.93 -7.50
CA TYR A 99 -16.03 -4.80 -7.90
C TYR A 99 -15.20 -3.52 -8.00
N PHE A 100 -15.68 -2.57 -8.79
CA PHE A 100 -15.02 -1.29 -8.99
C PHE A 100 -15.30 -0.34 -7.82
N VAL A 101 -14.25 0.37 -7.40
CA VAL A 101 -14.35 1.50 -6.45
C VAL A 101 -13.62 2.69 -7.05
N SER A 102 -14.29 3.83 -7.16
CA SER A 102 -13.66 5.06 -7.67
C SER A 102 -12.54 5.55 -6.75
N LEU A 103 -11.56 6.29 -7.30
CA LEU A 103 -10.43 6.81 -6.52
C LEU A 103 -10.88 7.64 -5.29
N ASN A 104 -11.91 8.47 -5.47
CA ASN A 104 -12.47 9.24 -4.36
C ASN A 104 -13.20 8.35 -3.36
N GLY A 105 -13.92 7.33 -3.83
CA GLY A 105 -14.62 6.36 -2.97
C GLY A 105 -13.66 5.59 -2.07
N ARG A 106 -12.46 5.24 -2.58
CA ARG A 106 -11.41 4.56 -1.79
C ARG A 106 -10.98 5.41 -0.59
N VAL A 107 -10.69 6.68 -0.83
CA VAL A 107 -10.26 7.59 0.25
C VAL A 107 -11.41 7.95 1.17
N ALA A 108 -12.63 8.16 0.65
CA ALA A 108 -13.83 8.39 1.46
C ALA A 108 -14.10 7.21 2.40
N TYR A 109 -13.97 5.97 1.91
CA TYR A 109 -14.06 4.76 2.73
C TYR A 109 -13.02 4.75 3.85
N ALA A 110 -11.76 5.08 3.54
CA ALA A 110 -10.69 5.16 4.54
C ALA A 110 -10.98 6.21 5.60
N LYS A 111 -11.40 7.42 5.19
CA LYS A 111 -11.79 8.50 6.09
C LYS A 111 -12.95 8.10 7.00
N LYS A 112 -14.01 7.49 6.45
CA LYS A 112 -15.18 7.00 7.20
C LYS A 112 -14.79 6.00 8.28
N ASN A 113 -13.79 5.16 8.03
CA ASN A 113 -13.32 4.14 8.98
C ASN A 113 -12.21 4.65 9.92
N GLY A 114 -11.89 5.95 9.91
CA GLY A 114 -10.91 6.55 10.80
C GLY A 114 -9.47 6.07 10.55
N ALA A 115 -9.08 5.94 9.27
CA ALA A 115 -7.75 5.46 8.90
C ALA A 115 -6.62 6.30 9.51
N ASP A 116 -5.63 5.64 10.08
CA ASP A 116 -4.32 6.23 10.44
C ASP A 116 -3.33 6.08 9.28
N LEU A 117 -3.56 5.07 8.43
CA LEU A 117 -2.76 4.75 7.25
C LEU A 117 -3.63 4.16 6.13
N PHE A 118 -3.41 4.62 4.91
CA PHE A 118 -3.99 4.05 3.69
C PHE A 118 -2.87 3.47 2.82
N VAL A 119 -3.02 2.23 2.35
CA VAL A 119 -2.03 1.56 1.50
C VAL A 119 -2.71 0.98 0.27
N ALA A 120 -2.50 1.60 -0.88
CA ALA A 120 -2.91 1.06 -2.17
C ALA A 120 -1.87 0.04 -2.66
N LEU A 121 -2.37 -1.09 -3.13
CA LEU A 121 -1.56 -2.19 -3.64
C LEU A 121 -1.74 -2.27 -5.15
N HIS A 122 -0.61 -2.20 -5.86
CA HIS A 122 -0.55 -2.21 -7.31
C HIS A 122 0.58 -3.11 -7.83
N ASN A 123 0.50 -3.48 -9.09
CA ASN A 123 1.56 -4.19 -9.80
C ASN A 123 1.84 -3.44 -11.11
N ASN A 124 2.94 -2.73 -11.16
CA ASN A 124 3.35 -2.02 -12.37
C ASN A 124 3.53 -2.96 -13.56
N ALA A 125 3.20 -2.48 -14.74
CA ALA A 125 3.42 -3.16 -16.00
C ALA A 125 4.53 -2.47 -16.82
N SER A 126 5.22 -3.25 -17.64
CA SER A 126 6.16 -2.76 -18.64
C SER A 126 6.16 -3.69 -19.85
N THR A 127 6.25 -3.12 -21.04
CA THR A 127 6.50 -3.88 -22.27
C THR A 127 7.96 -4.40 -22.35
N ARG A 128 8.85 -3.81 -21.56
CA ARG A 128 10.26 -4.24 -21.49
C ARG A 128 10.42 -5.33 -20.43
N THR A 129 10.95 -6.48 -20.82
CA THR A 129 11.08 -7.67 -19.95
C THR A 129 12.14 -7.54 -18.84
N ASN A 130 13.07 -6.58 -18.97
CA ASN A 130 14.11 -6.31 -17.98
C ASN A 130 13.66 -5.37 -16.84
N VAL A 131 12.48 -4.75 -16.94
CA VAL A 131 11.93 -3.90 -15.87
C VAL A 131 11.35 -4.80 -14.78
N LYS A 132 11.88 -4.65 -13.58
CA LYS A 132 11.46 -5.42 -12.39
C LYS A 132 11.83 -4.68 -11.11
N GLY A 133 11.27 -5.12 -9.99
CA GLY A 133 11.55 -4.57 -8.66
C GLY A 133 10.31 -3.98 -8.02
N ALA A 134 10.52 -3.30 -6.91
CA ALA A 134 9.45 -2.65 -6.15
C ALA A 134 9.84 -1.19 -5.86
N CYS A 135 8.85 -0.34 -5.81
CA CYS A 135 8.96 1.02 -5.30
C CYS A 135 7.72 1.34 -4.45
N VAL A 136 7.85 2.31 -3.56
CA VAL A 136 6.73 2.79 -2.76
C VAL A 136 6.60 4.30 -2.92
N TYR A 137 5.44 4.75 -3.38
CA TYR A 137 5.12 6.18 -3.42
C TYR A 137 4.53 6.62 -2.09
N TYR A 138 4.95 7.80 -1.63
CA TYR A 138 4.50 8.41 -0.38
C TYR A 138 4.19 9.91 -0.57
N PRO A 139 3.44 10.56 0.35
CA PRO A 139 3.09 11.97 0.24
C PRO A 139 4.33 12.88 0.30
N ASN A 140 4.38 13.91 -0.55
CA ASN A 140 5.42 14.95 -0.47
C ASN A 140 5.36 15.71 0.87
N ALA A 141 6.30 16.64 1.11
CA ALA A 141 6.37 17.40 2.35
C ALA A 141 5.46 18.66 2.38
N HIS A 142 4.78 18.96 1.26
CA HIS A 142 3.92 20.13 1.15
C HIS A 142 2.62 19.97 1.93
N TYR A 143 1.93 21.09 2.25
CA TYR A 143 0.63 21.14 2.93
C TYR A 143 0.66 20.56 4.37
N ASN A 144 1.16 19.36 4.55
CA ASN A 144 1.27 18.71 5.85
C ASN A 144 2.56 17.89 5.92
N ALA A 145 3.65 18.52 6.36
CA ALA A 145 4.97 17.89 6.44
C ALA A 145 5.00 16.70 7.39
N ARG A 146 4.20 16.72 8.48
CA ARG A 146 4.12 15.61 9.44
C ARG A 146 3.57 14.33 8.78
N ILE A 147 2.53 14.46 7.95
CA ILE A 147 1.98 13.33 7.18
C ILE A 147 3.00 12.85 6.15
N GLY A 148 3.69 13.77 5.46
CA GLY A 148 4.77 13.44 4.54
C GLY A 148 5.88 12.63 5.20
N ALA A 149 6.37 13.07 6.35
CA ALA A 149 7.41 12.40 7.12
C ALA A 149 6.98 11.00 7.62
N LYS A 150 5.76 10.88 8.16
CA LYS A 150 5.19 9.58 8.55
C LYS A 150 5.07 8.65 7.35
N GLY A 151 4.54 9.15 6.23
CA GLY A 151 4.42 8.39 4.98
C GLY A 151 5.78 7.88 4.49
N LYS A 152 6.82 8.73 4.51
CA LYS A 152 8.19 8.35 4.13
C LYS A 152 8.74 7.23 5.01
N ALA A 153 8.61 7.34 6.32
CA ALA A 153 9.11 6.33 7.26
C ALA A 153 8.46 4.96 7.02
N VAL A 154 7.14 4.94 6.84
CA VAL A 154 6.39 3.70 6.54
C VAL A 154 6.79 3.17 5.16
N ALA A 155 6.86 4.02 4.12
CA ALA A 155 7.27 3.64 2.77
C ALA A 155 8.67 3.01 2.77
N GLN A 156 9.62 3.58 3.51
CA GLN A 156 10.98 3.04 3.63
C GLN A 156 10.98 1.67 4.29
N SER A 157 10.18 1.47 5.34
CA SER A 157 10.06 0.18 6.01
C SER A 157 9.47 -0.89 5.08
N ILE A 158 8.43 -0.56 4.30
CA ILE A 158 7.87 -1.46 3.29
C ILE A 158 8.92 -1.80 2.24
N GLN A 159 9.59 -0.79 1.68
CA GLN A 159 10.60 -0.98 0.64
C GLN A 159 11.74 -1.88 1.11
N ASN A 160 12.26 -1.66 2.32
CA ASN A 160 13.32 -2.48 2.89
C ASN A 160 12.90 -3.96 3.00
N ARG A 161 11.64 -4.23 3.38
CA ARG A 161 11.12 -5.60 3.47
C ARG A 161 10.94 -6.24 2.10
N LEU A 162 10.46 -5.50 1.11
CA LEU A 162 10.35 -5.97 -0.27
C LEU A 162 11.72 -6.33 -0.85
N VAL A 163 12.74 -5.51 -0.57
CA VAL A 163 14.14 -5.78 -0.98
C VAL A 163 14.70 -7.01 -0.26
N ALA A 164 14.44 -7.17 1.03
CA ALA A 164 14.86 -8.35 1.79
C ALA A 164 14.27 -9.66 1.26
N LEU A 165 13.14 -9.59 0.53
CA LEU A 165 12.55 -10.72 -0.17
C LEU A 165 13.17 -10.98 -1.56
N GLY A 166 14.18 -10.22 -1.94
CA GLY A 166 14.92 -10.35 -3.20
C GLY A 166 14.32 -9.55 -4.36
N LEU A 167 13.42 -8.59 -4.11
CA LEU A 167 12.99 -7.66 -5.14
C LEU A 167 14.05 -6.59 -5.35
N LYS A 168 14.24 -6.18 -6.63
CA LYS A 168 15.11 -5.04 -6.94
C LYS A 168 14.56 -3.78 -6.27
N ASN A 169 15.45 -3.01 -5.64
CA ASN A 169 15.09 -1.74 -5.03
C ASN A 169 14.95 -0.64 -6.10
N ASN A 170 13.74 -0.19 -6.33
CA ASN A 170 13.44 0.97 -7.18
C ASN A 170 13.13 2.24 -6.34
N GLY A 171 13.31 2.16 -5.00
CA GLY A 171 13.29 3.30 -4.10
C GLY A 171 11.95 3.63 -3.48
N VAL A 172 11.97 4.63 -2.61
CA VAL A 172 10.78 5.31 -2.09
C VAL A 172 10.66 6.66 -2.76
N LEU A 173 9.50 6.98 -3.31
CA LEU A 173 9.33 8.02 -4.30
C LEU A 173 8.21 8.99 -3.91
N ILE A 174 8.38 10.24 -4.28
CA ILE A 174 7.30 11.22 -4.39
C ILE A 174 7.04 11.50 -5.87
N ARG A 175 5.80 11.87 -6.20
CA ARG A 175 5.46 12.39 -7.53
C ARG A 175 4.54 13.57 -7.36
N ASN A 176 5.02 14.73 -7.75
CA ASN A 176 4.23 15.96 -7.73
C ASN A 176 3.34 16.07 -8.96
N SER A 177 2.25 16.81 -8.82
CA SER A 177 1.30 17.06 -9.92
C SER A 177 1.97 17.74 -11.10
N GLU A 178 1.94 17.08 -12.24
CA GLU A 178 2.45 17.61 -13.53
C GLU A 178 1.52 18.72 -14.09
N SER A 179 0.22 18.60 -13.83
CA SER A 179 -0.79 19.63 -14.16
C SER A 179 -0.80 20.81 -13.19
N LYS A 180 0.18 20.91 -12.30
CA LYS A 180 0.32 21.99 -11.30
C LYS A 180 -0.89 22.13 -10.35
N THR A 181 -1.65 21.06 -10.13
CA THR A 181 -2.70 21.02 -9.10
C THR A 181 -2.12 21.43 -7.75
N LYS A 182 -2.88 22.20 -6.99
CA LYS A 182 -2.46 22.76 -5.70
C LYS A 182 -3.23 22.13 -4.53
N TYR A 183 -2.60 22.10 -3.39
CA TYR A 183 -3.23 21.93 -2.10
C TYR A 183 -3.96 23.21 -1.64
N PRO A 184 -4.80 23.15 -0.59
CA PRO A 184 -5.50 24.35 -0.06
C PRO A 184 -4.58 25.50 0.31
N ASP A 185 -3.35 25.22 0.77
CA ASP A 185 -2.31 26.21 1.09
C ASP A 185 -1.56 26.74 -0.15
N LYS A 186 -2.04 26.43 -1.35
CA LYS A 186 -1.47 26.77 -2.67
C LYS A 186 -0.13 26.09 -2.98
N SER A 187 0.39 25.23 -2.12
CA SER A 187 1.57 24.42 -2.42
C SER A 187 1.27 23.33 -3.45
N LEU A 188 2.31 22.81 -4.12
CA LEU A 188 2.16 21.83 -5.20
C LEU A 188 1.68 20.49 -4.64
N ALA A 189 0.57 19.98 -5.18
CA ALA A 189 -0.04 18.75 -4.71
C ALA A 189 0.68 17.48 -5.20
N ASP A 190 0.44 16.36 -4.51
CA ASP A 190 0.83 15.05 -4.99
C ASP A 190 0.06 14.67 -6.27
N TYR A 191 0.71 13.95 -7.18
CA TYR A 191 0.13 13.53 -8.46
C TYR A 191 -1.02 12.53 -8.27
N TYR A 192 -0.78 11.50 -7.46
CA TYR A 192 -1.75 10.43 -7.27
C TYR A 192 -2.94 10.88 -6.42
N ASN A 193 -4.15 10.72 -6.96
CA ASN A 193 -5.39 11.11 -6.29
C ASN A 193 -5.50 10.53 -4.87
N VAL A 194 -5.23 9.24 -4.71
CA VAL A 194 -5.34 8.57 -3.41
C VAL A 194 -4.33 9.11 -2.40
N ILE A 195 -3.11 9.46 -2.82
CA ILE A 195 -2.10 10.06 -1.94
C ILE A 195 -2.53 11.49 -1.55
N LYS A 196 -2.86 12.32 -2.54
CA LYS A 196 -3.32 13.70 -2.33
C LYS A 196 -4.51 13.76 -1.39
N ASN A 197 -5.57 13.00 -1.69
CA ASN A 197 -6.82 13.05 -0.94
C ASN A 197 -6.72 12.40 0.44
N SER A 198 -5.90 11.36 0.62
CA SER A 198 -5.58 10.83 1.95
C SER A 198 -4.92 11.88 2.83
N LYS A 199 -3.95 12.61 2.29
CA LYS A 199 -3.22 13.66 3.00
C LYS A 199 -4.13 14.83 3.39
N THR A 200 -5.03 15.29 2.50
CA THR A 200 -6.03 16.31 2.82
C THR A 200 -7.09 15.80 3.80
N SER A 201 -7.26 14.48 3.91
CA SER A 201 -8.15 13.85 4.89
C SER A 201 -7.48 13.58 6.25
N GLY A 202 -6.18 13.91 6.42
CA GLY A 202 -5.49 13.86 7.70
C GLY A 202 -4.66 12.60 7.96
N PHE A 203 -4.47 11.70 6.98
CA PHE A 203 -3.67 10.49 7.10
C PHE A 203 -2.75 10.26 5.90
N ALA A 204 -1.69 9.47 6.10
CA ALA A 204 -0.79 9.12 5.01
C ALA A 204 -1.42 8.10 4.06
N GLY A 205 -1.38 8.39 2.76
CA GLY A 205 -1.68 7.44 1.69
C GLY A 205 -0.40 7.00 1.00
N LEU A 206 -0.23 5.69 0.79
CA LEU A 206 0.90 5.09 0.08
C LEU A 206 0.40 4.29 -1.11
N ILE A 207 1.29 4.12 -2.12
CA ILE A 207 1.11 3.16 -3.22
C ILE A 207 2.34 2.26 -3.25
N VAL A 208 2.11 0.95 -3.17
CA VAL A 208 3.13 -0.10 -3.17
C VAL A 208 3.07 -0.88 -4.46
#